data_cbea4c9f35a3a680dde74f2513bdfea8
#
_entry.id   cbea4c9f35a3a680dde74f2513bdfea8
#
_cell.length_a   1.000
_cell.length_b   1.000
_cell.length_c   1.000
_cell.angle_alpha   90.00
_cell.angle_beta   90.00
_cell.angle_gamma   90.00
#
_symmetry.space_group_name_H-M   'P 1'
#
loop_
_entity.id
_entity.type
_entity.pdbx_description
1 polymer ?
#
loop_
_entity_poly.entity_id
_entity_poly.type
_entity_poly.pdbx_seq_one_letter_code
_entity_poly.pdbx_strand_id
1 'polypeptide(L)'
;MTEQEWKKLINKDTAAIIAPAGHGKTEMLSEIVERSSGKLLLLTHTNAGVDAIKKRMNKKNIPANRYNVETIASFCIKWCYSYCSTSNINKSLSSLVKEQATAYYTQFYSGAKTLFSKSWAGAVLKATYSRVIVDEYQDCTLEHHSIMLQICKHLPLIALGDPMQGIFSFAGPLVDWSNLEYPIITIKTYSWRWEKTNPNLGCYLSKLRELLLPYSNLPNCKIKIPTTKDVSIVAFSDFDMYKLLPQIKNYESVIYVTKWPKKQLDICSKMGGIFQYDEKQECPELFEYAEAFDKLHGSKLTLESLRFMEKCSNGVATELESYINRLEKCNIDFSRIKKHKDIGDAISTVAINSDYIAIYKLIHGFEQKTEFKIYRKELYYEMLRSIK
;
A
#
# COMPACT_ATOMS: atom_id res chain seq x y z
N MET A 1 25.27 -11.59 -8.43
CA MET A 1 26.38 -11.77 -7.47
C MET A 1 27.07 -13.09 -7.76
N THR A 2 28.38 -13.12 -7.67
CA THR A 2 29.18 -14.35 -7.73
C THR A 2 29.03 -15.17 -6.44
N GLU A 3 29.38 -16.46 -6.48
CA GLU A 3 29.34 -17.30 -5.26
C GLU A 3 30.26 -16.77 -4.15
N GLN A 4 31.39 -16.15 -4.51
CA GLN A 4 32.30 -15.54 -3.54
C GLN A 4 31.70 -14.29 -2.87
N GLU A 5 30.96 -13.46 -3.63
CA GLU A 5 30.23 -12.29 -3.08
C GLU A 5 29.13 -12.72 -2.15
N TRP A 6 28.37 -13.77 -2.50
CA TRP A 6 27.36 -14.35 -1.62
C TRP A 6 27.93 -14.87 -0.31
N LYS A 7 29.01 -15.62 -0.37
CA LYS A 7 29.72 -16.13 0.82
C LYS A 7 30.20 -14.99 1.71
N LYS A 8 30.77 -13.93 1.12
CA LYS A 8 31.22 -12.74 1.87
C LYS A 8 30.05 -12.04 2.56
N LEU A 9 28.90 -11.93 1.90
CA LEU A 9 27.71 -11.30 2.48
C LEU A 9 27.14 -12.12 3.63
N ILE A 10 26.95 -13.43 3.41
CA ILE A 10 26.35 -14.34 4.40
C ILE A 10 27.25 -14.49 5.65
N ASN A 11 28.56 -14.36 5.51
CA ASN A 11 29.47 -14.45 6.66
C ASN A 11 29.63 -13.13 7.44
N LYS A 12 28.99 -12.04 7.03
CA LYS A 12 29.02 -10.79 7.81
C LYS A 12 28.04 -10.84 8.98
N ASP A 13 28.47 -10.30 10.11
CA ASP A 13 27.59 -10.13 11.28
C ASP A 13 26.53 -9.08 11.03
N THR A 14 26.92 -7.93 10.44
CA THR A 14 25.98 -6.86 10.07
C THR A 14 26.31 -6.34 8.69
N ALA A 15 25.27 -6.01 7.91
CA ALA A 15 25.40 -5.34 6.63
C ALA A 15 24.12 -4.58 6.25
N ALA A 16 24.28 -3.45 5.57
CA ALA A 16 23.21 -2.76 4.88
C ALA A 16 23.44 -2.86 3.37
N ILE A 17 22.40 -3.22 2.63
CA ILE A 17 22.47 -3.38 1.17
C ILE A 17 21.51 -2.39 0.53
N ILE A 18 22.03 -1.55 -0.34
CA ILE A 18 21.24 -0.63 -1.15
C ILE A 18 20.88 -1.32 -2.46
N ALA A 19 19.57 -1.54 -2.65
CA ALA A 19 19.04 -2.09 -3.89
C ALA A 19 17.85 -1.23 -4.38
N PRO A 20 18.00 -0.54 -5.52
CA PRO A 20 16.94 0.30 -6.08
C PRO A 20 15.65 -0.45 -6.41
N ALA A 21 14.56 0.29 -6.63
CA ALA A 21 13.29 -0.30 -7.09
C ALA A 21 13.48 -1.13 -8.38
N GLY A 22 12.91 -2.32 -8.42
CA GLY A 22 13.01 -3.21 -9.58
C GLY A 22 14.36 -3.93 -9.74
N HIS A 23 15.31 -3.74 -8.82
CA HIS A 23 16.63 -4.36 -8.88
C HIS A 23 16.72 -5.68 -8.08
N GLY A 24 15.59 -6.27 -7.71
CA GLY A 24 15.53 -7.62 -7.17
C GLY A 24 15.77 -7.75 -5.66
N LYS A 25 15.41 -6.74 -4.82
CA LYS A 25 15.48 -6.85 -3.34
C LYS A 25 14.86 -8.14 -2.81
N THR A 26 13.61 -8.43 -3.18
CA THR A 26 12.91 -9.64 -2.72
C THR A 26 13.54 -10.93 -3.24
N GLU A 27 14.13 -10.90 -4.45
CA GLU A 27 14.92 -12.03 -4.98
C GLU A 27 16.15 -12.25 -4.13
N MET A 28 16.90 -11.19 -3.84
CA MET A 28 18.09 -11.23 -3.00
C MET A 28 17.78 -11.77 -1.61
N LEU A 29 16.64 -11.35 -1.00
CA LEU A 29 16.18 -11.86 0.27
C LEU A 29 15.99 -13.38 0.20
N SER A 30 15.35 -13.90 -0.84
CA SER A 30 15.14 -15.34 -1.02
C SER A 30 16.45 -16.09 -1.23
N GLU A 31 17.40 -15.54 -2.00
CA GLU A 31 18.74 -16.10 -2.16
C GLU A 31 19.52 -16.19 -0.84
N ILE A 32 19.41 -15.16 0.02
CA ILE A 32 20.05 -15.19 1.33
C ILE A 32 19.45 -16.31 2.19
N VAL A 33 18.11 -16.49 2.19
CA VAL A 33 17.46 -17.57 2.94
C VAL A 33 17.89 -18.94 2.43
N GLU A 34 17.92 -19.13 1.12
CA GLU A 34 18.31 -20.38 0.49
C GLU A 34 19.76 -20.78 0.82
N ARG A 35 20.68 -19.83 0.80
CA ARG A 35 22.12 -20.03 1.01
C ARG A 35 22.55 -20.02 2.48
N SER A 36 21.74 -19.49 3.38
CA SER A 36 22.04 -19.46 4.81
C SER A 36 21.68 -20.78 5.47
N SER A 37 22.36 -21.13 6.57
CA SER A 37 22.00 -22.25 7.43
C SER A 37 20.98 -21.82 8.50
N GLY A 38 20.22 -22.79 9.02
CA GLY A 38 19.27 -22.57 10.11
C GLY A 38 17.99 -21.83 9.68
N LYS A 39 17.26 -21.31 10.67
CA LYS A 39 16.01 -20.57 10.46
C LYS A 39 16.27 -19.08 10.53
N LEU A 40 15.75 -18.31 9.57
CA LEU A 40 15.93 -16.87 9.51
C LEU A 40 14.68 -16.14 9.95
N LEU A 41 14.86 -14.99 10.63
CA LEU A 41 13.80 -14.03 10.91
C LEU A 41 13.79 -12.96 9.83
N LEU A 42 12.66 -12.82 9.12
CA LEU A 42 12.45 -11.85 8.06
C LEU A 42 11.45 -10.81 8.56
N LEU A 43 11.86 -9.55 8.64
CA LEU A 43 11.06 -8.45 9.13
C LEU A 43 10.79 -7.45 8.02
N THR A 44 9.57 -6.91 7.98
CA THR A 44 9.16 -5.85 7.06
C THR A 44 8.17 -4.91 7.75
N HIS A 45 7.71 -3.84 7.08
CA HIS A 45 6.83 -2.84 7.69
C HIS A 45 5.34 -3.17 7.56
N THR A 46 4.93 -3.88 6.51
CA THR A 46 3.52 -4.05 6.15
C THR A 46 3.10 -5.52 5.99
N ASN A 47 1.82 -5.81 6.21
CA ASN A 47 1.27 -7.14 5.93
C ASN A 47 1.39 -7.51 4.45
N ALA A 48 1.25 -6.53 3.54
CA ALA A 48 1.48 -6.75 2.11
C ALA A 48 2.92 -7.18 1.82
N GLY A 49 3.91 -6.61 2.53
CA GLY A 49 5.31 -7.04 2.48
C GLY A 49 5.49 -8.48 2.96
N VAL A 50 4.85 -8.84 4.08
CA VAL A 50 4.84 -10.23 4.58
C VAL A 50 4.32 -11.20 3.53
N ASP A 51 3.18 -10.88 2.90
CA ASP A 51 2.57 -11.72 1.87
C ASP A 51 3.43 -11.82 0.61
N ALA A 52 4.04 -10.71 0.19
CA ALA A 52 4.95 -10.69 -0.96
C ALA A 52 6.19 -11.58 -0.72
N ILE A 53 6.79 -11.49 0.48
CA ILE A 53 7.92 -12.35 0.87
C ILE A 53 7.49 -13.81 0.89
N LYS A 54 6.36 -14.17 1.52
CA LYS A 54 5.85 -15.55 1.56
C LYS A 54 5.58 -16.10 0.17
N LYS A 55 4.93 -15.32 -0.72
CA LYS A 55 4.72 -15.70 -2.13
C LYS A 55 6.04 -15.98 -2.84
N ARG A 56 7.07 -15.18 -2.60
CA ARG A 56 8.40 -15.40 -3.18
C ARG A 56 9.06 -16.67 -2.67
N MET A 57 9.01 -16.93 -1.35
CA MET A 57 9.55 -18.15 -0.76
C MET A 57 8.87 -19.40 -1.33
N ASN A 58 7.53 -19.38 -1.42
CA ASN A 58 6.75 -20.46 -2.01
C ASN A 58 7.12 -20.70 -3.48
N LYS A 59 7.28 -19.63 -4.27
CA LYS A 59 7.69 -19.74 -5.69
C LYS A 59 9.08 -20.38 -5.86
N LYS A 60 9.96 -20.23 -4.88
CA LYS A 60 11.27 -20.87 -4.86
C LYS A 60 11.29 -22.21 -4.14
N ASN A 61 10.15 -22.72 -3.69
CA ASN A 61 10.03 -23.95 -2.92
C ASN A 61 10.90 -23.96 -1.65
N ILE A 62 11.11 -22.80 -1.01
CA ILE A 62 11.87 -22.72 0.23
C ILE A 62 10.96 -23.22 1.38
N PRO A 63 11.38 -24.24 2.14
CA PRO A 63 10.56 -24.83 3.18
C PRO A 63 10.20 -23.81 4.29
N ALA A 64 8.95 -23.85 4.78
CA ALA A 64 8.44 -22.89 5.77
C ALA A 64 9.18 -22.94 7.12
N ASN A 65 9.83 -24.05 7.45
CA ASN A 65 10.65 -24.16 8.65
C ASN A 65 11.99 -23.41 8.56
N ARG A 66 12.41 -22.96 7.35
CA ARG A 66 13.65 -22.21 7.11
C ARG A 66 13.53 -20.73 7.44
N TYR A 67 12.33 -20.20 7.59
CA TYR A 67 12.12 -18.78 7.83
C TYR A 67 10.90 -18.51 8.70
N ASN A 68 10.88 -17.34 9.29
CA ASN A 68 9.68 -16.72 9.89
C ASN A 68 9.54 -15.31 9.33
N VAL A 69 8.37 -14.93 8.83
CA VAL A 69 8.11 -13.59 8.25
C VAL A 69 7.07 -12.90 9.10
N GLU A 70 7.42 -11.72 9.64
CA GLU A 70 6.53 -10.90 10.45
C GLU A 70 6.72 -9.42 10.11
N THR A 71 5.74 -8.58 10.46
CA THR A 71 6.00 -7.13 10.52
C THR A 71 6.82 -6.81 11.77
N ILE A 72 7.62 -5.72 11.71
CA ILE A 72 8.38 -5.25 12.89
C ILE A 72 7.43 -5.05 14.08
N ALA A 73 6.27 -4.41 13.83
CA ALA A 73 5.27 -4.18 14.87
C ALA A 73 4.75 -5.49 15.48
N SER A 74 4.33 -6.45 14.64
CA SER A 74 3.82 -7.75 15.12
C SER A 74 4.86 -8.51 15.92
N PHE A 75 6.13 -8.49 15.49
CA PHE A 75 7.23 -9.11 16.20
C PHE A 75 7.43 -8.48 17.58
N CYS A 76 7.49 -7.15 17.67
CA CYS A 76 7.62 -6.44 18.94
C CYS A 76 6.43 -6.70 19.90
N ILE A 77 5.21 -6.62 19.38
CA ILE A 77 3.98 -6.87 20.14
C ILE A 77 3.98 -8.28 20.73
N LYS A 78 4.28 -9.30 19.91
CA LYS A 78 4.34 -10.70 20.32
C LYS A 78 5.34 -10.92 21.47
N TRP A 79 6.57 -10.37 21.34
CA TRP A 79 7.57 -10.47 22.38
C TRP A 79 7.15 -9.74 23.67
N CYS A 80 6.61 -8.54 23.55
CA CYS A 80 6.16 -7.77 24.71
C CYS A 80 5.03 -8.46 25.46
N TYR A 81 4.08 -9.07 24.78
CA TYR A 81 3.02 -9.85 25.45
C TYR A 81 3.55 -11.14 26.07
N SER A 82 4.52 -11.81 25.44
CA SER A 82 5.14 -13.03 26.00
C SER A 82 5.94 -12.75 27.27
N TYR A 83 6.49 -11.53 27.39
CA TYR A 83 7.34 -11.12 28.49
C TYR A 83 6.89 -9.79 29.11
N CYS A 84 5.60 -9.68 29.41
CA CYS A 84 4.95 -8.43 29.79
C CYS A 84 5.51 -7.79 31.07
N SER A 85 6.01 -8.57 32.02
CA SER A 85 6.65 -8.05 33.25
C SER A 85 7.94 -7.25 32.98
N THR A 86 8.68 -7.63 31.93
CA THR A 86 9.93 -6.94 31.55
C THR A 86 9.67 -5.80 30.58
N SER A 87 8.65 -5.92 29.73
CA SER A 87 8.31 -4.92 28.72
C SER A 87 7.47 -3.74 29.24
N ASN A 88 6.90 -3.88 30.44
CA ASN A 88 6.10 -2.85 31.11
C ASN A 88 4.96 -2.28 30.25
N ILE A 89 4.12 -3.17 29.68
CA ILE A 89 3.06 -2.81 28.75
C ILE A 89 1.80 -2.35 29.49
N ASN A 90 1.27 -1.21 29.11
CA ASN A 90 -0.06 -0.75 29.52
C ASN A 90 -1.14 -1.44 28.66
N LYS A 91 -1.84 -2.39 29.26
CA LYS A 91 -2.89 -3.18 28.58
C LYS A 91 -4.19 -2.40 28.32
N SER A 92 -4.33 -1.19 28.87
CA SER A 92 -5.51 -0.35 28.64
C SER A 92 -5.48 0.41 27.31
N LEU A 93 -4.30 0.50 26.66
CA LEU A 93 -4.18 1.14 25.37
C LEU A 93 -4.69 0.24 24.25
N SER A 94 -5.34 0.83 23.25
CA SER A 94 -5.89 0.13 22.09
C SER A 94 -5.42 0.77 20.79
N SER A 95 -5.03 -0.06 19.81
CA SER A 95 -4.73 0.39 18.45
C SER A 95 -5.99 0.75 17.65
N LEU A 96 -7.17 0.31 18.09
CA LEU A 96 -8.45 0.60 17.43
C LEU A 96 -8.96 2.01 17.75
N VAL A 97 -8.45 2.63 18.81
CA VAL A 97 -8.77 4.02 19.15
C VAL A 97 -7.72 4.92 18.51
N LYS A 98 -8.13 5.72 17.54
CA LYS A 98 -7.24 6.55 16.69
C LYS A 98 -6.28 7.41 17.52
N GLU A 99 -6.78 8.04 18.58
CA GLU A 99 -6.02 8.91 19.49
C GLU A 99 -4.97 8.15 20.31
N GLN A 100 -5.15 6.83 20.50
CA GLN A 100 -4.25 5.96 21.26
C GLN A 100 -3.27 5.18 20.38
N ALA A 101 -3.51 5.11 19.07
CA ALA A 101 -2.74 4.25 18.17
C ALA A 101 -1.23 4.53 18.23
N THR A 102 -0.82 5.80 18.23
CA THR A 102 0.60 6.16 18.34
C THR A 102 1.19 5.69 19.66
N ALA A 103 0.54 6.00 20.81
CA ALA A 103 1.00 5.58 22.13
C ALA A 103 1.02 4.04 22.27
N TYR A 104 0.04 3.36 21.66
CA TYR A 104 -0.02 1.90 21.60
C TYR A 104 1.23 1.32 20.95
N TYR A 105 1.60 1.73 19.75
CA TYR A 105 2.78 1.20 19.08
C TYR A 105 4.09 1.62 19.75
N THR A 106 4.22 2.87 20.19
CA THR A 106 5.43 3.38 20.88
C THR A 106 5.75 2.58 22.13
N GLN A 107 4.76 2.21 22.95
CA GLN A 107 5.03 1.38 24.14
C GLN A 107 5.62 0.02 23.77
N PHE A 108 5.15 -0.63 22.68
CA PHE A 108 5.68 -1.92 22.25
C PHE A 108 7.10 -1.81 21.68
N TYR A 109 7.41 -0.72 20.99
CA TYR A 109 8.78 -0.49 20.50
C TYR A 109 9.75 -0.23 21.65
N SER A 110 9.36 0.59 22.63
CA SER A 110 10.14 0.83 23.84
C SER A 110 10.32 -0.46 24.68
N GLY A 111 9.24 -1.21 24.87
CA GLY A 111 9.26 -2.50 25.56
C GLY A 111 10.15 -3.52 24.84
N ALA A 112 10.07 -3.64 23.53
CA ALA A 112 10.90 -4.52 22.73
C ALA A 112 12.39 -4.13 22.80
N LYS A 113 12.71 -2.84 22.72
CA LYS A 113 14.07 -2.34 22.92
C LYS A 113 14.63 -2.78 24.29
N THR A 114 13.83 -2.65 25.35
CA THR A 114 14.20 -3.09 26.70
C THR A 114 14.39 -4.61 26.77
N LEU A 115 13.49 -5.39 26.15
CA LEU A 115 13.59 -6.86 26.12
C LEU A 115 14.87 -7.30 25.42
N PHE A 116 15.12 -6.81 24.20
CA PHE A 116 16.28 -7.23 23.41
C PHE A 116 17.61 -6.71 23.93
N SER A 117 17.62 -5.79 24.90
CA SER A 117 18.84 -5.44 25.64
C SER A 117 19.25 -6.52 26.66
N LYS A 118 18.37 -7.49 27.00
CA LYS A 118 18.64 -8.52 27.99
C LYS A 118 19.34 -9.72 27.38
N SER A 119 20.33 -10.26 28.07
CA SER A 119 21.11 -11.42 27.62
C SER A 119 20.27 -12.67 27.42
N TRP A 120 19.28 -12.91 28.27
CA TRP A 120 18.37 -14.05 28.15
C TRP A 120 17.49 -13.96 26.86
N ALA A 121 17.04 -12.75 26.48
CA ALA A 121 16.29 -12.55 25.25
C ALA A 121 17.17 -12.86 24.03
N GLY A 122 18.44 -12.48 24.08
CA GLY A 122 19.45 -12.86 23.10
C GLY A 122 19.65 -14.37 23.01
N ALA A 123 19.64 -15.09 24.13
CA ALA A 123 19.72 -16.55 24.13
C ALA A 123 18.51 -17.19 23.44
N VAL A 124 17.30 -16.70 23.72
CA VAL A 124 16.07 -17.17 23.03
C VAL A 124 16.12 -16.88 21.54
N LEU A 125 16.56 -15.68 21.13
CA LEU A 125 16.74 -15.34 19.71
C LEU A 125 17.71 -16.30 19.01
N LYS A 126 18.90 -16.54 19.59
CA LYS A 126 19.92 -17.46 19.06
C LYS A 126 19.45 -18.90 18.99
N ALA A 127 18.65 -19.36 19.94
CA ALA A 127 18.07 -20.71 19.94
C ALA A 127 17.01 -20.88 18.82
N THR A 128 16.41 -19.77 18.37
CA THR A 128 15.31 -19.81 17.38
C THR A 128 15.79 -19.47 15.96
N TYR A 129 16.67 -18.49 15.84
CA TYR A 129 17.08 -17.92 14.55
C TYR A 129 18.58 -17.89 14.39
N SER A 130 19.06 -18.11 13.16
CA SER A 130 20.47 -17.95 12.80
C SER A 130 20.81 -16.54 12.32
N ARG A 131 19.82 -15.78 11.85
CA ARG A 131 20.01 -14.43 11.27
C ARG A 131 18.70 -13.68 11.22
N VAL A 132 18.78 -12.35 11.22
CA VAL A 132 17.67 -11.43 10.93
C VAL A 132 17.92 -10.74 9.59
N ILE A 133 16.88 -10.63 8.77
CA ILE A 133 16.86 -9.78 7.58
C ILE A 133 15.71 -8.80 7.73
N VAL A 134 15.99 -7.52 7.52
CA VAL A 134 14.96 -6.47 7.53
C VAL A 134 14.82 -5.92 6.12
N ASP A 135 13.64 -6.12 5.53
CA ASP A 135 13.29 -5.59 4.20
C ASP A 135 12.68 -4.19 4.31
N GLU A 136 12.85 -3.38 3.28
CA GLU A 136 12.44 -1.97 3.21
C GLU A 136 12.99 -1.13 4.39
N TYR A 137 14.25 -1.32 4.72
CA TYR A 137 14.89 -0.68 5.89
C TYR A 137 14.87 0.85 5.87
N GLN A 138 14.73 1.48 4.70
CA GLN A 138 14.58 2.92 4.56
C GLN A 138 13.31 3.48 5.23
N ASP A 139 12.34 2.61 5.49
CA ASP A 139 11.10 2.97 6.19
C ASP A 139 11.19 2.75 7.71
N CYS A 140 12.33 2.30 8.21
CA CYS A 140 12.59 2.23 9.65
C CYS A 140 12.68 3.63 10.25
N THR A 141 11.89 3.85 11.31
CA THR A 141 12.08 5.01 12.18
C THR A 141 13.32 4.81 13.08
N LEU A 142 13.78 5.87 13.73
CA LEU A 142 14.87 5.78 14.71
C LEU A 142 14.53 4.81 15.86
N GLU A 143 13.26 4.66 16.22
CA GLU A 143 12.81 3.66 17.20
C GLU A 143 13.02 2.23 16.69
N HIS A 144 12.57 1.93 15.45
CA HIS A 144 12.81 0.63 14.82
C HIS A 144 14.30 0.32 14.73
N HIS A 145 15.10 1.29 14.27
CA HIS A 145 16.54 1.14 14.19
C HIS A 145 17.17 0.83 15.54
N SER A 146 16.75 1.54 16.62
CA SER A 146 17.23 1.28 17.97
C SER A 146 16.93 -0.14 18.46
N ILE A 147 15.81 -0.74 18.04
CA ILE A 147 15.47 -2.14 18.32
C ILE A 147 16.40 -3.06 17.54
N MET A 148 16.62 -2.78 16.25
CA MET A 148 17.53 -3.59 15.42
C MET A 148 18.97 -3.56 15.95
N LEU A 149 19.43 -2.42 16.50
CA LEU A 149 20.73 -2.32 17.18
C LEU A 149 20.82 -3.21 18.44
N GLN A 150 19.71 -3.44 19.15
CA GLN A 150 19.73 -4.40 20.27
C GLN A 150 19.74 -5.85 19.74
N ILE A 151 18.97 -6.16 18.71
CA ILE A 151 18.90 -7.51 18.12
C ILE A 151 20.26 -7.89 17.51
N CYS A 152 20.94 -6.97 16.81
CA CYS A 152 22.21 -7.27 16.16
C CYS A 152 23.38 -7.56 17.13
N LYS A 153 23.24 -7.24 18.43
CA LYS A 153 24.18 -7.70 19.46
C LYS A 153 24.11 -9.22 19.68
N HIS A 154 23.05 -9.84 19.24
CA HIS A 154 22.76 -11.25 19.47
C HIS A 154 22.75 -12.08 18.19
N LEU A 155 22.25 -11.53 17.10
CA LEU A 155 22.11 -12.21 15.79
C LEU A 155 22.74 -11.40 14.67
N PRO A 156 23.36 -12.05 13.68
CA PRO A 156 23.72 -11.40 12.44
C PRO A 156 22.51 -10.74 11.78
N LEU A 157 22.68 -9.51 11.28
CA LEU A 157 21.59 -8.72 10.69
C LEU A 157 21.96 -8.20 9.31
N ILE A 158 21.05 -8.36 8.35
CA ILE A 158 21.16 -7.74 7.02
C ILE A 158 19.96 -6.81 6.83
N ALA A 159 20.24 -5.53 6.61
CA ALA A 159 19.27 -4.52 6.24
C ALA A 159 19.21 -4.39 4.71
N LEU A 160 18.03 -4.56 4.12
CA LEU A 160 17.79 -4.36 2.68
C LEU A 160 16.91 -3.12 2.49
N GLY A 161 17.30 -2.23 1.61
CA GLY A 161 16.49 -1.05 1.38
C GLY A 161 17.00 -0.16 0.25
N ASP A 162 16.31 0.95 0.08
CA ASP A 162 16.66 2.01 -0.86
C ASP A 162 16.40 3.39 -0.22
N PRO A 163 17.43 4.13 0.18
CA PRO A 163 17.27 5.44 0.83
C PRO A 163 16.38 6.41 0.07
N MET A 164 16.37 6.34 -1.26
CA MET A 164 15.52 7.22 -2.08
C MET A 164 14.03 6.84 -2.08
N GLN A 165 13.64 5.73 -1.47
CA GLN A 165 12.26 5.27 -1.37
C GLN A 165 11.65 5.45 0.04
N GLY A 166 12.36 6.09 0.98
CA GLY A 166 11.84 6.38 2.31
C GLY A 166 10.66 7.34 2.28
N ILE A 167 9.45 6.82 2.47
CA ILE A 167 8.19 7.58 2.39
C ILE A 167 7.42 7.62 3.71
N PHE A 168 7.80 6.82 4.71
CA PHE A 168 7.09 6.67 5.98
C PHE A 168 7.48 7.71 7.04
N SER A 169 7.99 8.89 6.63
CA SER A 169 8.37 9.98 7.55
C SER A 169 7.21 10.49 8.42
N PHE A 170 5.96 10.19 8.07
CA PHE A 170 4.79 10.51 8.88
C PHE A 170 4.71 9.66 10.17
N ALA A 171 5.36 8.49 10.21
CA ALA A 171 5.42 7.62 11.40
C ALA A 171 6.51 8.06 12.41
N GLY A 172 7.38 8.98 12.01
CA GLY A 172 8.50 9.47 12.80
C GLY A 172 9.75 9.74 11.95
N PRO A 173 10.82 10.26 12.56
CA PRO A 173 12.08 10.48 11.85
C PRO A 173 12.66 9.16 11.36
N LEU A 174 12.94 9.08 10.06
CA LEU A 174 13.52 7.90 9.43
C LEU A 174 15.02 7.81 9.71
N VAL A 175 15.54 6.60 9.59
CA VAL A 175 16.97 6.34 9.72
C VAL A 175 17.75 7.00 8.59
N ASP A 176 18.86 7.64 8.93
CA ASP A 176 19.79 8.21 7.96
C ASP A 176 20.79 7.14 7.52
N TRP A 177 20.74 6.77 6.25
CA TRP A 177 21.63 5.75 5.68
C TRP A 177 23.09 6.20 5.60
N SER A 178 23.38 7.51 5.62
CA SER A 178 24.76 8.01 5.66
C SER A 178 25.44 7.80 7.01
N ASN A 179 24.64 7.61 8.07
CA ASN A 179 25.08 7.46 9.46
C ASN A 179 24.69 6.09 10.06
N LEU A 180 24.48 5.08 9.21
CA LEU A 180 24.20 3.73 9.70
C LEU A 180 25.43 3.13 10.40
N GLU A 181 25.21 2.49 11.54
CA GLU A 181 26.22 1.69 12.25
C GLU A 181 26.54 0.37 11.54
N TYR A 182 25.83 0.04 10.46
CA TYR A 182 26.07 -1.14 9.64
C TYR A 182 26.93 -0.79 8.43
N PRO A 183 27.93 -1.63 8.06
CA PRO A 183 28.69 -1.42 6.85
C PRO A 183 27.78 -1.51 5.62
N ILE A 184 27.80 -0.47 4.78
CA ILE A 184 27.05 -0.46 3.54
C ILE A 184 27.80 -1.27 2.48
N ILE A 185 27.11 -2.23 1.89
CA ILE A 185 27.61 -3.04 0.80
C ILE A 185 26.94 -2.58 -0.49
N THR A 186 27.73 -2.01 -1.38
CA THR A 186 27.26 -1.70 -2.73
C THR A 186 27.33 -2.96 -3.58
N ILE A 187 26.20 -3.40 -4.08
CA ILE A 187 26.10 -4.54 -4.98
C ILE A 187 25.83 -4.00 -6.38
N LYS A 188 26.49 -4.59 -7.37
CA LYS A 188 26.14 -4.33 -8.78
C LYS A 188 24.72 -4.84 -9.00
N THR A 189 23.77 -3.92 -9.01
CA THR A 189 22.34 -4.23 -9.19
C THR A 189 21.98 -4.16 -10.66
N TYR A 190 21.01 -4.96 -11.05
CA TYR A 190 20.49 -5.04 -12.40
C TYR A 190 19.00 -4.74 -12.41
N SER A 191 18.54 -3.98 -13.37
CA SER A 191 17.15 -3.52 -13.43
C SER A 191 16.20 -4.60 -14.01
N TRP A 192 16.01 -5.71 -13.29
CA TRP A 192 15.23 -6.87 -13.72
C TRP A 192 13.80 -6.56 -14.15
N ARG A 193 13.17 -5.58 -13.49
CA ARG A 193 11.79 -5.21 -13.79
C ARG A 193 11.61 -4.71 -15.22
N TRP A 194 12.59 -3.98 -15.73
CA TRP A 194 12.51 -3.26 -16.98
C TRP A 194 13.19 -3.97 -18.14
N GLU A 195 14.07 -4.93 -17.86
CA GLU A 195 14.92 -5.58 -18.87
C GLU A 195 14.11 -6.19 -20.01
N LYS A 196 13.04 -6.92 -19.69
CA LYS A 196 12.21 -7.62 -20.67
C LYS A 196 11.05 -6.79 -21.23
N THR A 197 10.65 -5.76 -20.50
CA THR A 197 9.46 -4.97 -20.82
C THR A 197 9.80 -3.63 -21.47
N ASN A 198 10.73 -2.88 -20.89
CA ASN A 198 11.16 -1.57 -21.38
C ASN A 198 12.59 -1.24 -20.93
N PRO A 199 13.64 -1.78 -21.59
CA PRO A 199 15.03 -1.54 -21.22
C PRO A 199 15.44 -0.06 -21.25
N ASN A 200 14.87 0.71 -22.18
CA ASN A 200 15.13 2.15 -22.31
C ASN A 200 14.66 2.92 -21.08
N LEU A 201 13.45 2.61 -20.59
CA LEU A 201 12.94 3.19 -19.34
C LEU A 201 13.80 2.79 -18.15
N GLY A 202 14.22 1.54 -18.05
CA GLY A 202 15.12 1.07 -16.99
C GLY A 202 16.46 1.83 -16.99
N CYS A 203 17.06 2.02 -18.15
CA CYS A 203 18.28 2.80 -18.31
C CYS A 203 18.07 4.29 -17.92
N TYR A 204 16.95 4.88 -18.38
CA TYR A 204 16.59 6.25 -18.03
C TYR A 204 16.42 6.44 -16.52
N LEU A 205 15.67 5.55 -15.88
CA LEU A 205 15.44 5.60 -14.43
C LEU A 205 16.73 5.45 -13.63
N SER A 206 17.66 4.60 -14.08
CA SER A 206 18.98 4.45 -13.45
C SER A 206 19.79 5.74 -13.53
N LYS A 207 19.86 6.37 -14.71
CA LYS A 207 20.53 7.66 -14.90
C LYS A 207 19.88 8.79 -14.09
N LEU A 208 18.55 8.83 -14.06
CA LEU A 208 17.81 9.80 -13.27
C LEU A 208 18.12 9.63 -11.78
N ARG A 209 18.18 8.38 -11.30
CA ARG A 209 18.56 8.08 -9.93
C ARG A 209 19.97 8.60 -9.59
N GLU A 210 20.96 8.30 -10.41
CA GLU A 210 22.33 8.78 -10.21
C GLU A 210 22.38 10.32 -10.15
N LEU A 211 21.62 10.98 -11.02
CA LEU A 211 21.49 12.43 -11.03
C LEU A 211 20.84 12.98 -9.74
N LEU A 212 19.83 12.30 -9.21
CA LEU A 212 19.04 12.77 -8.06
C LEU A 212 19.70 12.43 -6.71
N LEU A 213 20.48 11.37 -6.65
CA LEU A 213 21.06 10.84 -5.40
C LEU A 213 21.84 11.89 -4.58
N PRO A 214 22.68 12.76 -5.18
CA PRO A 214 23.41 13.80 -4.43
C PRO A 214 22.51 14.87 -3.81
N TYR A 215 21.27 14.99 -4.30
CA TYR A 215 20.32 16.03 -3.90
C TYR A 215 19.16 15.48 -3.07
N SER A 216 19.16 14.20 -2.72
CA SER A 216 18.04 13.54 -2.03
C SER A 216 17.67 14.20 -0.69
N ASN A 217 18.63 14.81 -0.01
CA ASN A 217 18.45 15.48 1.28
C ASN A 217 18.49 17.03 1.18
N LEU A 218 18.57 17.59 -0.03
CA LEU A 218 18.66 19.05 -0.22
C LEU A 218 17.31 19.62 -0.65
N PRO A 219 16.67 20.47 0.16
CA PRO A 219 15.44 21.14 -0.23
C PRO A 219 15.70 22.20 -1.32
N ASN A 220 14.73 22.36 -2.22
CA ASN A 220 14.70 23.45 -3.22
C ASN A 220 15.87 23.50 -4.22
N CYS A 221 16.44 22.35 -4.59
CA CYS A 221 17.45 22.26 -5.63
C CYS A 221 16.82 22.37 -7.02
N LYS A 222 17.46 23.14 -7.92
CA LYS A 222 17.14 23.13 -9.34
C LYS A 222 17.97 22.08 -10.03
N ILE A 223 17.32 21.06 -10.58
CA ILE A 223 17.95 19.94 -11.27
C ILE A 223 17.48 19.95 -12.72
N LYS A 224 18.43 19.84 -13.67
CA LYS A 224 18.10 19.64 -15.08
C LYS A 224 17.84 18.17 -15.32
N ILE A 225 16.57 17.83 -15.52
CA ILE A 225 16.20 16.44 -15.82
C ILE A 225 16.44 16.15 -17.31
N PRO A 226 17.14 15.05 -17.66
CA PRO A 226 17.37 14.68 -19.04
C PRO A 226 16.06 14.27 -19.71
N THR A 227 15.87 14.71 -20.96
CA THR A 227 14.75 14.29 -21.82
C THR A 227 15.25 13.23 -22.80
N THR A 228 14.38 12.36 -23.25
CA THR A 228 14.61 11.38 -24.31
C THR A 228 13.44 11.37 -25.25
N LYS A 229 13.53 10.64 -26.37
CA LYS A 229 12.37 10.48 -27.30
C LYS A 229 11.16 9.83 -26.63
N ASP A 230 11.38 9.04 -25.55
CA ASP A 230 10.37 8.28 -24.84
C ASP A 230 9.91 9.00 -23.55
N VAL A 231 10.52 10.15 -23.19
CA VAL A 231 10.22 10.92 -22.00
C VAL A 231 10.09 12.39 -22.34
N SER A 232 8.91 12.93 -22.20
CA SER A 232 8.62 14.36 -22.31
C SER A 232 8.37 14.98 -20.94
N ILE A 233 8.81 16.24 -20.76
CA ILE A 233 8.60 17.02 -19.56
C ILE A 233 7.73 18.20 -19.92
N VAL A 234 6.61 18.33 -19.22
CA VAL A 234 5.66 19.44 -19.40
C VAL A 234 5.63 20.23 -18.08
N ALA A 235 5.63 21.56 -18.19
CA ALA A 235 5.46 22.41 -17.02
C ALA A 235 4.11 22.14 -16.35
N PHE A 236 4.06 22.17 -15.02
CA PHE A 236 2.82 21.87 -14.29
C PHE A 236 1.67 22.82 -14.66
N SER A 237 1.98 24.09 -14.95
CA SER A 237 1.02 25.09 -15.44
C SER A 237 0.37 24.71 -16.78
N ASP A 238 1.11 23.98 -17.62
CA ASP A 238 0.70 23.63 -18.97
C ASP A 238 0.12 22.21 -19.04
N PHE A 239 0.06 21.52 -17.90
CA PHE A 239 -0.45 20.18 -17.82
C PHE A 239 -1.97 20.17 -17.95
N ASP A 240 -2.44 19.60 -19.06
CA ASP A 240 -3.86 19.39 -19.34
C ASP A 240 -4.07 17.93 -19.78
N MET A 241 -4.75 17.16 -18.92
CA MET A 241 -5.03 15.76 -19.18
C MET A 241 -5.85 15.54 -20.45
N TYR A 242 -6.78 16.45 -20.77
CA TYR A 242 -7.61 16.33 -21.99
C TYR A 242 -6.78 16.44 -23.25
N LYS A 243 -5.72 17.24 -23.26
CA LYS A 243 -4.77 17.32 -24.38
C LYS A 243 -3.95 16.06 -24.57
N LEU A 244 -3.80 15.23 -23.52
CA LEU A 244 -3.10 13.95 -23.59
C LEU A 244 -3.99 12.79 -24.05
N LEU A 245 -5.32 12.94 -24.00
CA LEU A 245 -6.25 11.88 -24.39
C LEU A 245 -5.99 11.25 -25.76
N PRO A 246 -5.74 12.01 -26.84
CA PRO A 246 -5.44 11.42 -28.13
C PRO A 246 -4.18 10.54 -28.14
N GLN A 247 -3.18 10.93 -27.32
CA GLN A 247 -1.94 10.16 -27.18
C GLN A 247 -2.15 8.89 -26.36
N ILE A 248 -2.95 8.98 -25.30
CA ILE A 248 -3.27 7.85 -24.40
C ILE A 248 -3.91 6.70 -25.20
N LYS A 249 -4.75 6.99 -26.17
CA LYS A 249 -5.42 5.98 -27.00
C LYS A 249 -4.46 5.11 -27.83
N ASN A 250 -3.23 5.54 -28.01
CA ASN A 250 -2.21 4.80 -28.75
C ASN A 250 -1.49 3.74 -27.90
N TYR A 251 -1.77 3.67 -26.61
CA TYR A 251 -1.13 2.74 -25.68
C TYR A 251 -2.15 1.69 -25.19
N GLU A 252 -1.71 0.45 -25.08
CA GLU A 252 -2.50 -0.66 -24.55
C GLU A 252 -2.87 -0.44 -23.08
N SER A 253 -1.96 0.12 -22.30
CA SER A 253 -2.19 0.48 -20.90
C SER A 253 -1.50 1.78 -20.53
N VAL A 254 -2.12 2.56 -19.66
CA VAL A 254 -1.61 3.84 -19.16
C VAL A 254 -1.78 3.91 -17.66
N ILE A 255 -0.73 4.33 -16.97
CA ILE A 255 -0.76 4.56 -15.51
C ILE A 255 -0.59 6.06 -15.26
N TYR A 256 -1.51 6.64 -14.51
CA TYR A 256 -1.39 8.00 -13.96
C TYR A 256 -0.95 7.92 -12.49
N VAL A 257 0.19 8.55 -12.18
CA VAL A 257 0.76 8.55 -10.83
C VAL A 257 0.75 9.97 -10.28
N THR A 258 0.21 10.16 -9.09
CA THR A 258 0.24 11.44 -8.36
C THR A 258 0.40 11.21 -6.86
N LYS A 259 0.94 12.20 -6.16
CA LYS A 259 1.17 12.15 -4.70
C LYS A 259 -0.14 12.11 -3.89
N TRP A 260 -1.23 12.71 -4.42
CA TRP A 260 -2.43 12.98 -3.64
C TRP A 260 -3.60 12.09 -4.09
N PRO A 261 -4.14 11.22 -3.22
CA PRO A 261 -5.29 10.36 -3.53
C PRO A 261 -6.50 11.14 -4.09
N LYS A 262 -6.78 12.34 -3.54
CA LYS A 262 -7.85 13.20 -4.03
C LYS A 262 -7.69 13.57 -5.52
N LYS A 263 -6.45 13.81 -5.97
CA LYS A 263 -6.17 14.09 -7.39
C LYS A 263 -6.35 12.86 -8.27
N GLN A 264 -6.04 11.67 -7.76
CA GLN A 264 -6.28 10.41 -8.48
C GLN A 264 -7.77 10.21 -8.71
N LEU A 265 -8.59 10.34 -7.65
CA LEU A 265 -10.06 10.24 -7.75
C LEU A 265 -10.66 11.30 -8.67
N ASP A 266 -10.16 12.54 -8.59
CA ASP A 266 -10.60 13.66 -9.43
C ASP A 266 -10.36 13.37 -10.92
N ILE A 267 -9.21 12.82 -11.28
CA ILE A 267 -8.90 12.39 -12.65
C ILE A 267 -9.82 11.25 -13.08
N CYS A 268 -10.01 10.22 -12.25
CA CYS A 268 -10.91 9.11 -12.57
C CYS A 268 -12.34 9.61 -12.85
N SER A 269 -12.83 10.52 -12.03
CA SER A 269 -14.15 11.13 -12.19
C SER A 269 -14.23 11.99 -13.46
N LYS A 270 -13.31 12.94 -13.65
CA LYS A 270 -13.33 13.89 -14.79
C LYS A 270 -13.12 13.22 -16.15
N MET A 271 -12.38 12.11 -16.19
CA MET A 271 -12.05 11.43 -17.43
C MET A 271 -13.09 10.38 -17.86
N GLY A 272 -14.31 10.44 -17.32
CA GLY A 272 -15.43 9.61 -17.75
C GLY A 272 -15.17 8.11 -17.62
N GLY A 273 -14.44 7.67 -16.58
CA GLY A 273 -14.14 6.27 -16.32
C GLY A 273 -13.09 5.64 -17.24
N ILE A 274 -12.31 6.45 -17.98
CA ILE A 274 -11.14 5.97 -18.73
C ILE A 274 -10.07 5.45 -17.78
N PHE A 275 -9.89 6.13 -16.63
CA PHE A 275 -9.01 5.69 -15.57
C PHE A 275 -9.80 5.03 -14.44
N GLN A 276 -9.22 3.99 -13.85
CA GLN A 276 -9.71 3.34 -12.64
C GLN A 276 -8.76 3.65 -11.49
N TYR A 277 -9.32 3.79 -10.30
CA TYR A 277 -8.53 3.92 -9.08
C TYR A 277 -8.11 2.52 -8.61
N ASP A 278 -6.80 2.26 -8.52
CA ASP A 278 -6.24 0.93 -8.28
C ASP A 278 -5.44 0.82 -6.95
N GLU A 279 -5.53 1.82 -6.07
CA GLU A 279 -4.91 1.71 -4.75
C GLU A 279 -5.85 1.04 -3.75
N LYS A 280 -5.31 0.16 -2.89
CA LYS A 280 -6.04 -0.36 -1.73
C LYS A 280 -6.52 0.81 -0.88
N GLN A 281 -7.83 0.96 -0.77
CA GLN A 281 -8.45 1.95 0.11
C GLN A 281 -8.72 1.30 1.47
N GLU A 282 -8.29 1.96 2.55
CA GLU A 282 -9.07 1.89 3.77
C GLU A 282 -10.36 2.61 3.44
N CYS A 283 -11.48 1.89 3.37
CA CYS A 283 -12.76 2.44 2.96
C CYS A 283 -13.59 2.83 4.20
N PRO A 284 -13.26 3.91 4.94
CA PRO A 284 -14.12 4.40 6.02
C PRO A 284 -15.50 4.75 5.48
N GLU A 285 -15.58 5.26 4.25
CA GLU A 285 -16.82 5.55 3.54
C GLU A 285 -17.73 4.31 3.38
N LEU A 286 -17.16 3.10 3.25
CA LEU A 286 -17.93 1.86 3.17
C LEU A 286 -18.77 1.65 4.44
N PHE A 287 -18.15 1.85 5.60
CA PHE A 287 -18.83 1.71 6.88
C PHE A 287 -19.91 2.78 7.08
N GLU A 288 -19.64 4.02 6.66
CA GLU A 288 -20.64 5.12 6.71
C GLU A 288 -21.87 4.79 5.86
N TYR A 289 -21.69 4.32 4.63
CA TYR A 289 -22.79 3.91 3.76
C TYR A 289 -23.49 2.65 4.25
N ALA A 290 -22.76 1.65 4.74
CA ALA A 290 -23.36 0.45 5.30
C ALA A 290 -24.24 0.80 6.52
N GLU A 291 -23.75 1.63 7.44
CA GLU A 291 -24.53 2.12 8.59
C GLU A 291 -25.76 2.94 8.17
N ALA A 292 -25.63 3.74 7.10
CA ALA A 292 -26.76 4.49 6.54
C ALA A 292 -27.80 3.54 5.92
N PHE A 293 -27.39 2.49 5.24
CA PHE A 293 -28.29 1.48 4.66
C PHE A 293 -29.03 0.69 5.75
N ASP A 294 -28.42 0.46 6.91
CA ASP A 294 -29.06 -0.19 8.05
C ASP A 294 -30.14 0.69 8.71
N LYS A 295 -29.96 2.00 8.69
CA LYS A 295 -30.82 2.95 9.44
C LYS A 295 -31.89 3.62 8.60
N LEU A 296 -31.68 3.75 7.29
CA LEU A 296 -32.56 4.48 6.40
C LEU A 296 -33.62 3.57 5.76
N HIS A 297 -34.77 4.15 5.39
CA HIS A 297 -35.83 3.46 4.70
C HIS A 297 -36.45 4.34 3.61
N GLY A 298 -37.15 3.71 2.67
CA GLY A 298 -37.93 4.38 1.63
C GLY A 298 -37.08 5.27 0.72
N SER A 299 -37.60 6.46 0.41
CA SER A 299 -36.91 7.42 -0.47
C SER A 299 -35.55 7.86 0.05
N LYS A 300 -35.36 7.94 1.37
CA LYS A 300 -34.06 8.31 1.96
C LYS A 300 -32.99 7.23 1.74
N LEU A 301 -33.34 5.97 1.93
CA LEU A 301 -32.46 4.83 1.66
C LEU A 301 -32.09 4.79 0.17
N THR A 302 -33.09 4.97 -0.69
CA THR A 302 -32.88 4.98 -2.15
C THR A 302 -31.97 6.11 -2.58
N LEU A 303 -32.18 7.31 -2.05
CA LEU A 303 -31.35 8.47 -2.34
C LEU A 303 -29.88 8.22 -1.90
N GLU A 304 -29.69 7.64 -0.72
CA GLU A 304 -28.35 7.32 -0.22
C GLU A 304 -27.67 6.23 -1.06
N SER A 305 -28.42 5.26 -1.55
CA SER A 305 -27.90 4.25 -2.51
C SER A 305 -27.43 4.89 -3.83
N LEU A 306 -28.16 5.88 -4.33
CA LEU A 306 -27.76 6.64 -5.52
C LEU A 306 -26.52 7.52 -5.25
N ARG A 307 -26.45 8.16 -4.07
CA ARG A 307 -25.25 8.92 -3.64
C ARG A 307 -24.01 8.04 -3.53
N PHE A 308 -24.15 6.82 -3.03
CA PHE A 308 -23.10 5.83 -3.07
C PHE A 308 -22.64 5.57 -4.52
N MET A 309 -23.59 5.39 -5.44
CA MET A 309 -23.25 5.18 -6.85
C MET A 309 -22.61 6.41 -7.49
N GLU A 310 -22.98 7.64 -7.12
CA GLU A 310 -22.28 8.87 -7.55
C GLU A 310 -20.81 8.91 -7.11
N LYS A 311 -20.51 8.36 -5.95
CA LYS A 311 -19.13 8.22 -5.46
C LYS A 311 -18.31 7.18 -6.23
N CYS A 312 -18.96 6.17 -6.78
CA CYS A 312 -18.31 5.04 -7.45
C CYS A 312 -18.26 5.17 -8.96
N SER A 313 -19.21 5.88 -9.58
CA SER A 313 -19.37 5.93 -11.03
C SER A 313 -19.71 7.32 -11.56
N ASN A 314 -19.39 7.54 -12.83
CA ASN A 314 -19.81 8.73 -13.56
C ASN A 314 -21.23 8.55 -14.10
N GLY A 315 -21.89 9.67 -14.39
CA GLY A 315 -23.17 9.70 -15.06
C GLY A 315 -24.40 9.66 -14.15
N VAL A 316 -24.27 9.24 -12.89
CA VAL A 316 -25.45 9.05 -12.00
C VAL A 316 -26.22 10.34 -11.80
N ALA A 317 -25.54 11.43 -11.38
CA ALA A 317 -26.19 12.72 -11.14
C ALA A 317 -26.89 13.28 -12.39
N THR A 318 -26.28 13.14 -13.57
CA THR A 318 -26.82 13.70 -14.83
C THR A 318 -27.88 12.81 -15.47
N GLU A 319 -27.64 11.49 -15.48
CA GLU A 319 -28.55 10.54 -16.13
C GLU A 319 -29.82 10.27 -15.29
N LEU A 320 -29.70 10.34 -13.97
CA LEU A 320 -30.79 10.06 -13.03
C LEU A 320 -31.30 11.30 -12.28
N GLU A 321 -30.98 12.50 -12.76
CA GLU A 321 -31.42 13.77 -12.15
C GLU A 321 -32.91 13.81 -11.83
N SER A 322 -33.74 13.36 -12.78
CA SER A 322 -35.20 13.34 -12.62
C SER A 322 -35.67 12.41 -11.48
N TYR A 323 -34.97 11.31 -11.24
CA TYR A 323 -35.22 10.39 -10.12
C TYR A 323 -34.77 10.99 -8.80
N ILE A 324 -33.55 11.53 -8.76
CA ILE A 324 -32.94 12.16 -7.58
C ILE A 324 -33.82 13.32 -7.10
N ASN A 325 -34.21 14.23 -7.98
CA ASN A 325 -35.09 15.37 -7.65
C ASN A 325 -36.43 14.98 -7.08
N ARG A 326 -36.99 13.82 -7.45
CA ARG A 326 -38.22 13.30 -6.86
C ARG A 326 -38.01 12.68 -5.50
N LEU A 327 -36.92 11.88 -5.37
CA LEU A 327 -36.56 11.25 -4.10
C LEU A 327 -36.28 12.29 -3.01
N GLU A 328 -35.62 13.40 -3.36
CA GLU A 328 -35.37 14.52 -2.43
C GLU A 328 -36.66 15.14 -1.90
N LYS A 329 -37.73 15.11 -2.72
CA LYS A 329 -39.08 15.55 -2.32
C LYS A 329 -39.94 14.42 -1.71
N CYS A 330 -39.29 13.30 -1.37
CA CYS A 330 -39.99 12.09 -0.88
C CYS A 330 -41.06 11.56 -1.82
N ASN A 331 -40.96 11.84 -3.12
CA ASN A 331 -41.90 11.37 -4.13
C ASN A 331 -41.37 10.14 -4.84
N ILE A 332 -42.04 9.01 -4.72
CA ILE A 332 -41.66 7.71 -5.31
C ILE A 332 -42.49 7.36 -6.58
N ASP A 333 -43.31 8.29 -7.09
CA ASP A 333 -44.00 8.09 -8.36
C ASP A 333 -43.08 8.46 -9.52
N PHE A 334 -42.54 7.46 -10.19
CA PHE A 334 -41.65 7.60 -11.37
C PHE A 334 -42.36 7.28 -12.70
N SER A 335 -43.67 7.09 -12.72
CA SER A 335 -44.45 6.65 -13.89
C SER A 335 -44.28 7.51 -15.12
N ARG A 336 -43.98 8.80 -14.95
CA ARG A 336 -43.76 9.75 -16.04
C ARG A 336 -42.33 9.80 -16.57
N ILE A 337 -41.36 9.12 -15.91
CA ILE A 337 -39.97 9.11 -16.32
C ILE A 337 -39.74 7.93 -17.28
N LYS A 338 -39.36 8.23 -18.52
CA LYS A 338 -39.15 7.20 -19.56
C LYS A 338 -37.68 6.78 -19.70
N LYS A 339 -36.74 7.63 -19.27
CA LYS A 339 -35.29 7.39 -19.38
C LYS A 339 -34.87 6.40 -18.29
N HIS A 340 -34.04 5.41 -18.63
CA HIS A 340 -33.53 4.38 -17.73
C HIS A 340 -34.65 3.69 -16.89
N LYS A 341 -35.69 3.26 -17.56
CA LYS A 341 -36.87 2.69 -16.90
C LYS A 341 -36.55 1.49 -16.00
N ASP A 342 -35.67 0.63 -16.43
CA ASP A 342 -35.20 -0.54 -15.67
C ASP A 342 -34.47 -0.17 -14.37
N ILE A 343 -33.65 0.90 -14.37
CA ILE A 343 -33.08 1.46 -13.14
C ILE A 343 -34.18 2.13 -12.32
N GLY A 344 -35.13 2.81 -12.95
CA GLY A 344 -36.29 3.40 -12.31
C GLY A 344 -37.15 2.36 -11.57
N ASP A 345 -37.34 1.20 -12.14
CA ASP A 345 -38.04 0.08 -11.51
C ASP A 345 -37.26 -0.45 -10.29
N ALA A 346 -35.93 -0.54 -10.40
CA ALA A 346 -35.08 -0.90 -9.26
C ALA A 346 -35.09 0.16 -8.16
N ILE A 347 -35.05 1.46 -8.50
CA ILE A 347 -35.20 2.59 -7.60
C ILE A 347 -36.55 2.50 -6.85
N SER A 348 -37.64 2.25 -7.58
CA SER A 348 -38.98 2.08 -6.99
C SER A 348 -38.99 0.90 -6.01
N THR A 349 -38.34 -0.20 -6.36
CA THR A 349 -38.28 -1.40 -5.52
C THR A 349 -37.56 -1.14 -4.21
N VAL A 350 -36.44 -0.42 -4.23
CA VAL A 350 -35.73 -0.02 -3.00
C VAL A 350 -36.60 0.92 -2.15
N ALA A 351 -37.24 1.88 -2.79
CA ALA A 351 -38.12 2.84 -2.09
C ALA A 351 -39.33 2.19 -1.40
N ILE A 352 -39.83 1.09 -1.94
CA ILE A 352 -40.99 0.37 -1.39
C ILE A 352 -40.55 -0.67 -0.36
N ASN A 353 -39.60 -1.53 -0.71
CA ASN A 353 -39.25 -2.69 0.10
C ASN A 353 -38.23 -2.36 1.21
N SER A 354 -37.33 -1.41 0.94
CA SER A 354 -36.25 -1.01 1.88
C SER A 354 -35.41 -2.20 2.37
N ASP A 355 -35.12 -3.18 1.50
CA ASP A 355 -34.37 -4.37 1.83
C ASP A 355 -33.02 -4.44 1.09
N TYR A 356 -32.09 -5.24 1.61
CA TYR A 356 -30.74 -5.41 1.04
C TYR A 356 -30.75 -6.03 -0.35
N ILE A 357 -31.71 -6.92 -0.66
CA ILE A 357 -31.83 -7.55 -1.98
C ILE A 357 -32.18 -6.50 -3.03
N ALA A 358 -33.08 -5.56 -2.69
CA ALA A 358 -33.46 -4.47 -3.57
C ALA A 358 -32.25 -3.50 -3.79
N ILE A 359 -31.52 -3.15 -2.72
CA ILE A 359 -30.31 -2.33 -2.80
C ILE A 359 -29.25 -3.03 -3.67
N TYR A 360 -29.02 -4.31 -3.43
CA TYR A 360 -28.07 -5.09 -4.23
C TYR A 360 -28.43 -5.06 -5.72
N LYS A 361 -29.69 -5.30 -6.06
CA LYS A 361 -30.18 -5.28 -7.46
C LYS A 361 -30.02 -3.90 -8.09
N LEU A 362 -30.32 -2.84 -7.35
CA LEU A 362 -30.13 -1.47 -7.82
C LEU A 362 -28.67 -1.19 -8.12
N ILE A 363 -27.78 -1.39 -7.15
CA ILE A 363 -26.33 -1.13 -7.30
C ILE A 363 -25.73 -2.00 -8.40
N HIS A 364 -26.03 -3.29 -8.44
CA HIS A 364 -25.54 -4.21 -9.47
C HIS A 364 -26.05 -3.86 -10.87
N GLY A 365 -27.25 -3.31 -10.98
CA GLY A 365 -27.84 -2.88 -12.24
C GLY A 365 -27.04 -1.82 -13.01
N PHE A 366 -26.23 -1.03 -12.29
CA PHE A 366 -25.36 -0.02 -12.93
C PHE A 366 -24.23 -0.64 -13.73
N GLU A 367 -23.72 -1.80 -13.35
CA GLU A 367 -22.63 -2.48 -14.04
C GLU A 367 -23.03 -2.93 -15.46
N GLN A 368 -24.33 -3.14 -15.70
CA GLN A 368 -24.87 -3.57 -16.98
C GLN A 368 -25.07 -2.42 -17.98
N LYS A 369 -24.78 -1.18 -17.57
CA LYS A 369 -25.06 0.02 -18.36
C LYS A 369 -23.81 0.74 -18.78
N THR A 370 -23.70 1.03 -20.06
CA THR A 370 -22.54 1.73 -20.64
C THR A 370 -22.48 3.21 -20.27
N GLU A 371 -23.62 3.80 -19.90
CA GLU A 371 -23.75 5.18 -19.48
C GLU A 371 -23.13 5.47 -18.09
N PHE A 372 -23.06 4.43 -17.27
CA PHE A 372 -22.48 4.52 -15.91
C PHE A 372 -21.15 3.80 -15.88
N LYS A 373 -20.06 4.57 -15.81
CA LYS A 373 -18.70 4.01 -15.78
C LYS A 373 -18.18 3.99 -14.36
N ILE A 374 -18.09 2.78 -13.79
CA ILE A 374 -17.58 2.56 -12.45
C ILE A 374 -16.07 2.72 -12.45
N TYR A 375 -15.56 3.72 -11.73
CA TYR A 375 -14.13 4.02 -11.61
C TYR A 375 -13.55 3.68 -10.23
N ARG A 376 -14.39 3.58 -9.18
CA ARG A 376 -13.98 3.10 -7.85
C ARG A 376 -14.43 1.65 -7.66
N LYS A 377 -13.87 0.74 -8.44
CA LYS A 377 -14.29 -0.66 -8.46
C LYS A 377 -14.14 -1.35 -7.11
N GLU A 378 -13.07 -1.08 -6.38
CA GLU A 378 -12.84 -1.71 -5.08
C GLU A 378 -13.97 -1.36 -4.09
N LEU A 379 -14.28 -0.07 -3.89
CA LEU A 379 -15.37 0.37 -3.04
C LEU A 379 -16.72 -0.22 -3.49
N TYR A 380 -16.97 -0.23 -4.80
CA TYR A 380 -18.18 -0.78 -5.41
C TYR A 380 -18.34 -2.28 -5.10
N TYR A 381 -17.33 -3.09 -5.35
CA TYR A 381 -17.40 -4.54 -5.13
C TYR A 381 -17.41 -4.91 -3.64
N GLU A 382 -16.70 -4.17 -2.78
CA GLU A 382 -16.78 -4.40 -1.33
C GLU A 382 -18.18 -4.09 -0.79
N MET A 383 -18.83 -3.02 -1.27
CA MET A 383 -20.24 -2.77 -0.93
C MET A 383 -21.16 -3.92 -1.39
N LEU A 384 -21.02 -4.38 -2.63
CA LEU A 384 -21.82 -5.50 -3.13
C LEU A 384 -21.59 -6.80 -2.32
N ARG A 385 -20.40 -7.01 -1.78
CA ARG A 385 -20.12 -8.14 -0.89
C ARG A 385 -20.74 -7.97 0.48
N SER A 386 -20.75 -6.76 1.03
CA SER A 386 -21.30 -6.47 2.37
C SER A 386 -22.82 -6.53 2.42
N ILE A 387 -23.52 -6.26 1.30
CA ILE A 387 -25.00 -6.33 1.22
C ILE A 387 -25.51 -7.67 0.67
N LYS A 388 -24.64 -8.61 0.31
CA LYS A 388 -24.99 -9.95 -0.15
C LYS A 388 -25.10 -10.94 1.00
#